data_21a963f1fd25ed3ba242b7de449564a0
#
_entry.id   21a963f1fd25ed3ba242b7de449564a0
#
_cell.length_a   1.000
_cell.length_b   1.000
_cell.length_c   1.000
_cell.angle_alpha   90.00
_cell.angle_beta   90.00
_cell.angle_gamma   90.00
#
_symmetry.space_group_name_H-M   'P 1'
#
loop_
_entity.id
_entity.type
_entity.pdbx_description
1 polymer ?
#
loop_
_entity_poly.entity_id
_entity_poly.type
_entity_poly.pdbx_seq_one_letter_code
_entity_poly.pdbx_strand_id
1 'polypeptide(L)'
;MMSTQSVGGAQSARLASMIGLCRRANRLGCGVDTIKDALKTGRAHIVLLASDPSDRTRKQLCDKCRTAGVDLIPVSLTKEELGRACGLMELSACAVLDAEF
;
A
#
# COMPACT_ATOMS: atom_id res chain seq x y z
N MET A 1 22.92 -15.40 5.23
CA MET A 1 22.62 -15.16 5.51
C MET A 1 22.12 -14.39 6.34
N MET A 2 22.34 -14.25 7.22
CA MET A 2 22.07 -13.52 8.04
C MET A 2 21.60 -12.35 7.65
N SER A 3 21.98 -12.05 6.82
CA SER A 3 21.58 -10.89 6.28
C SER A 3 20.16 -10.83 5.92
N THR A 4 19.45 -11.89 6.03
CA THR A 4 18.03 -11.89 5.74
C THR A 4 17.28 -10.84 6.50
N GLN A 5 17.52 -10.73 7.80
CA GLN A 5 16.82 -9.75 8.55
C GLN A 5 17.26 -8.36 8.28
N SER A 6 18.52 -8.14 8.12
CA SER A 6 19.03 -6.84 7.80
C SER A 6 18.48 -6.36 6.50
N VAL A 7 18.43 -7.24 5.53
CA VAL A 7 17.91 -6.89 4.23
C VAL A 7 16.44 -6.56 4.34
N GLY A 8 15.70 -7.34 5.11
CA GLY A 8 14.29 -7.07 5.31
C GLY A 8 14.05 -5.72 5.96
N GLY A 9 14.83 -5.39 6.98
CA GLY A 9 14.71 -4.10 7.63
C GLY A 9 15.06 -2.95 6.70
N ALA A 10 16.13 -3.11 5.92
CA ALA A 10 16.53 -2.09 4.98
C ALA A 10 15.46 -1.90 3.90
N GLN A 11 14.89 -2.99 3.44
CA GLN A 11 13.85 -2.92 2.43
C GLN A 11 12.60 -2.25 2.97
N SER A 12 12.24 -2.51 4.22
CA SER A 12 11.09 -1.86 4.83
C SER A 12 11.30 -0.36 4.94
N ALA A 13 12.50 0.06 5.33
CA ALA A 13 12.82 1.47 5.45
C ALA A 13 12.76 2.16 4.09
N ARG A 14 13.28 1.52 3.05
CA ARG A 14 13.23 2.08 1.71
C ARG A 14 11.81 2.17 1.22
N LEU A 15 11.04 1.13 1.46
CA LEU A 15 9.66 1.10 1.04
C LEU A 15 8.87 2.22 1.70
N ALA A 16 9.08 2.42 3.01
CA ALA A 16 8.41 3.49 3.73
C ALA A 16 8.79 4.85 3.14
N SER A 17 10.06 5.04 2.80
CA SER A 17 10.51 6.29 2.20
C SER A 17 9.86 6.53 0.84
N MET A 18 9.80 5.49 0.03
CA MET A 18 9.20 5.59 -1.29
C MET A 18 7.70 5.89 -1.19
N ILE A 19 7.04 5.24 -0.27
CA ILE A 19 5.62 5.48 -0.04
C ILE A 19 5.40 6.94 0.38
N GLY A 20 6.24 7.45 1.26
CA GLY A 20 6.15 8.84 1.69
C GLY A 20 6.36 9.81 0.54
N LEU A 21 7.28 9.49 -0.38
CA LEU A 21 7.50 10.33 -1.55
C LEU A 21 6.29 10.31 -2.47
N CYS A 22 5.69 9.15 -2.69
CA CYS A 22 4.49 9.04 -3.50
C CYS A 22 3.35 9.85 -2.89
N ARG A 23 3.23 9.80 -1.57
CA ARG A 23 2.20 10.55 -0.87
C ARG A 23 2.39 12.04 -1.08
N ARG A 24 3.61 12.52 -0.94
CA ARG A 24 3.90 13.95 -1.14
C ARG A 24 3.71 14.37 -2.58
N ALA A 25 3.93 13.48 -3.52
CA ALA A 25 3.73 13.76 -4.92
C ALA A 25 2.26 13.63 -5.33
N ASN A 26 1.39 13.32 -4.38
CA ASN A 26 -0.03 13.16 -4.63
C ASN A 26 -0.34 11.99 -5.55
N ARG A 27 0.48 10.96 -5.46
CA ARG A 27 0.30 9.76 -6.30
C ARG A 27 0.03 8.52 -5.47
N LEU A 28 -0.52 8.72 -4.29
CA LEU A 28 -0.83 7.63 -3.39
C LEU A 28 -2.24 7.83 -2.86
N GLY A 29 -3.09 6.84 -3.06
CA GLY A 29 -4.43 6.84 -2.48
C GLY A 29 -4.40 6.05 -1.20
N CYS A 30 -4.74 6.70 -0.09
CA CYS A 30 -4.69 6.07 1.22
C CYS A 30 -6.08 5.75 1.72
N GLY A 31 -6.25 4.54 2.23
CA GLY A 31 -7.50 4.12 2.82
C GLY A 31 -8.33 3.30 1.87
N VAL A 32 -9.17 2.43 2.44
CA VAL A 32 -9.95 1.47 1.67
C VAL A 32 -10.89 2.14 0.68
N ASP A 33 -11.57 3.18 1.11
CA ASP A 33 -12.54 3.85 0.23
C ASP A 33 -11.85 4.51 -0.95
N THR A 34 -10.72 5.15 -0.72
CA THR A 34 -9.95 5.77 -1.79
C THR A 34 -9.43 4.73 -2.76
N ILE A 35 -8.98 3.59 -2.23
CA ILE A 35 -8.50 2.50 -3.05
C ILE A 35 -9.61 1.95 -3.92
N LYS A 36 -10.79 1.73 -3.34
CA LYS A 36 -11.93 1.21 -4.10
C LYS A 36 -12.28 2.15 -5.25
N ASP A 37 -12.26 3.44 -4.98
CA ASP A 37 -12.57 4.42 -5.99
C ASP A 37 -11.51 4.40 -7.10
N ALA A 38 -10.25 4.33 -6.74
CA ALA A 38 -9.17 4.30 -7.71
C ALA A 38 -9.22 3.04 -8.56
N LEU A 39 -9.59 1.90 -7.96
CA LEU A 39 -9.75 0.67 -8.70
C LEU A 39 -10.91 0.76 -9.69
N LYS A 40 -11.99 1.38 -9.25
CA LYS A 40 -13.18 1.52 -10.07
C LYS A 40 -12.93 2.43 -11.27
N THR A 41 -12.15 3.48 -11.09
CA THR A 41 -11.87 4.44 -12.16
C THR A 41 -10.63 4.11 -12.97
N GLY A 42 -9.97 2.99 -12.67
CA GLY A 42 -8.79 2.58 -13.42
C GLY A 42 -7.53 3.37 -13.10
N ARG A 43 -7.50 4.09 -11.99
CA ARG A 43 -6.34 4.90 -11.62
C ARG A 43 -5.33 4.17 -10.76
N ALA A 44 -5.73 3.07 -10.15
CA ALA A 44 -4.83 2.32 -9.27
C ALA A 44 -3.87 1.48 -10.11
N HIS A 45 -2.58 1.70 -9.92
CA HIS A 45 -1.54 0.95 -10.61
C HIS A 45 -1.21 -0.33 -9.86
N ILE A 46 -1.12 -0.22 -8.53
CA ILE A 46 -0.81 -1.35 -7.67
C ILE A 46 -1.34 -1.02 -6.29
N VAL A 47 -1.75 -2.03 -5.53
CA VAL A 47 -2.25 -1.83 -4.17
C VAL A 47 -1.31 -2.52 -3.21
N LEU A 48 -0.90 -1.80 -2.16
CA LEU A 48 -0.02 -2.32 -1.13
C LEU A 48 -0.83 -2.55 0.13
N LEU A 49 -0.68 -3.74 0.71
CA LEU A 49 -1.45 -4.15 1.88
C LEU A 49 -0.51 -4.29 3.07
N ALA A 50 -0.87 -3.70 4.19
CA ALA A 50 -0.08 -3.81 5.43
C ALA A 50 0.02 -5.27 5.84
N SER A 51 0.98 -5.59 6.69
CA SER A 51 1.23 -6.97 7.10
C SER A 51 0.21 -7.49 8.11
N ASP A 52 -0.56 -6.60 8.74
CA ASP A 52 -1.53 -6.99 9.77
C ASP A 52 -2.92 -6.41 9.50
N PRO A 53 -3.49 -6.63 8.31
CA PRO A 53 -4.80 -6.10 8.01
C PRO A 53 -5.88 -6.93 8.68
N SER A 54 -7.07 -6.37 8.83
CA SER A 54 -8.19 -7.18 9.30
C SER A 54 -8.58 -8.13 8.17
N ASP A 55 -9.18 -9.26 8.52
CA ASP A 55 -9.61 -10.22 7.52
C ASP A 55 -10.61 -9.60 6.55
N ARG A 56 -11.47 -8.76 7.06
CA ARG A 56 -12.47 -8.11 6.23
C ARG A 56 -11.82 -7.19 5.20
N THR A 57 -10.86 -6.38 5.63
CA THR A 57 -10.16 -5.47 4.72
C THR A 57 -9.40 -6.25 3.66
N ARG A 58 -8.68 -7.28 4.07
CA ARG A 58 -7.91 -8.08 3.14
C ARG A 58 -8.81 -8.71 2.09
N LYS A 59 -9.93 -9.26 2.52
CA LYS A 59 -10.85 -9.93 1.62
C LYS A 59 -11.47 -8.94 0.63
N GLN A 60 -11.90 -7.79 1.14
CA GLN A 60 -12.48 -6.77 0.28
C GLN A 60 -11.51 -6.31 -0.80
N LEU A 61 -10.28 -6.03 -0.39
CA LEU A 61 -9.28 -5.53 -1.33
C LEU A 61 -8.84 -6.61 -2.31
N CYS A 62 -8.72 -7.86 -1.85
CA CYS A 62 -8.39 -8.95 -2.75
C CYS A 62 -9.44 -9.09 -3.84
N ASP A 63 -10.73 -9.05 -3.46
CA ASP A 63 -11.80 -9.17 -4.42
C ASP A 63 -11.82 -8.00 -5.40
N LYS A 64 -11.67 -6.80 -4.89
CA LYS A 64 -11.71 -5.62 -5.75
C LYS A 64 -10.52 -5.56 -6.70
N CYS A 65 -9.34 -5.91 -6.21
CA CYS A 65 -8.15 -5.92 -7.05
C CYS A 65 -8.25 -6.99 -8.12
N ARG A 66 -8.78 -8.15 -7.78
CA ARG A 66 -8.95 -9.23 -8.75
C ARG A 66 -9.90 -8.80 -9.84
N THR A 67 -11.01 -8.17 -9.48
CA THR A 67 -11.99 -7.69 -10.45
C THR A 67 -11.39 -6.64 -11.36
N ALA A 68 -10.56 -5.77 -10.83
CA ALA A 68 -9.95 -4.70 -11.60
C ALA A 68 -8.68 -5.12 -12.35
N GLY A 69 -8.18 -6.32 -12.08
CA GLY A 69 -6.94 -6.77 -12.70
C GLY A 69 -5.71 -6.06 -12.18
N VAL A 70 -5.73 -5.62 -10.93
CA VAL A 70 -4.65 -4.89 -10.31
C VAL A 70 -3.99 -5.77 -9.26
N ASP A 71 -2.66 -5.76 -9.20
CA ASP A 71 -1.94 -6.56 -8.22
C ASP A 71 -2.09 -6.02 -6.81
N LEU A 72 -2.29 -6.93 -5.87
CA LEU A 72 -2.33 -6.60 -4.46
C LEU A 72 -1.08 -7.21 -3.83
N ILE A 73 -0.21 -6.37 -3.33
CA ILE A 73 1.08 -6.81 -2.80
C ILE A 73 1.12 -6.63 -1.29
N PRO A 74 1.24 -7.70 -0.51
CA PRO A 74 1.43 -7.54 0.92
C PRO A 74 2.85 -7.05 1.17
N VAL A 75 2.99 -6.07 2.04
CA VAL A 75 4.29 -5.52 2.37
C VAL A 75 4.62 -5.84 3.82
N SER A 76 5.87 -5.65 4.20
CA SER A 76 6.30 -5.98 5.56
C SER A 76 6.10 -4.86 6.57
N LEU A 77 5.32 -3.85 6.20
CA LEU A 77 4.99 -2.75 7.11
C LEU A 77 3.65 -3.03 7.77
N THR A 78 3.59 -2.81 9.08
CA THR A 78 2.33 -2.94 9.82
C THR A 78 1.43 -1.75 9.49
N LYS A 79 0.18 -1.81 9.91
CA LYS A 79 -0.75 -0.70 9.71
C LYS A 79 -0.20 0.58 10.33
N GLU A 80 0.42 0.47 11.49
CA GLU A 80 1.00 1.62 12.14
C GLU A 80 2.18 2.18 11.35
N GLU A 81 3.05 1.29 10.88
CA GLU A 81 4.21 1.71 10.10
C GLU A 81 3.81 2.32 8.76
N LEU A 82 2.84 1.70 8.12
CA LEU A 82 2.36 2.19 6.84
C LEU A 82 1.69 3.55 7.01
N GLY A 83 0.90 3.71 8.07
CA GLY A 83 0.28 4.99 8.37
C GLY A 83 1.33 6.06 8.62
N ARG A 84 2.33 5.73 9.41
CA ARG A 84 3.39 6.68 9.73
C ARG A 84 4.11 7.15 8.46
N ALA A 85 4.34 6.24 7.52
CA ALA A 85 4.98 6.61 6.26
C ALA A 85 4.15 7.60 5.46
N CYS A 86 2.85 7.59 5.66
CA CYS A 86 1.93 8.48 4.95
C CYS A 86 1.49 9.69 5.77
N GLY A 87 2.06 9.87 6.95
CA GLY A 87 1.65 10.98 7.81
C GLY A 87 0.32 10.75 8.49
N LEU A 88 -0.08 9.50 8.66
CA LEU A 88 -1.33 9.11 9.29
C LEU A 88 -1.04 8.26 10.52
N MET A 89 -2.03 8.08 11.38
CA MET A 89 -1.83 7.26 12.55
C MET A 89 -1.80 5.79 12.19
N GLU A 90 -2.65 5.37 11.30
CA GLU A 90 -2.77 3.97 10.94
C GLU A 90 -3.31 3.86 9.53
N LEU A 91 -2.84 2.89 8.75
CA LEU A 91 -3.28 2.71 7.39
C LEU A 91 -3.17 1.24 7.00
N SER A 92 -4.29 0.61 6.66
CA SER A 92 -4.30 -0.80 6.29
C SER A 92 -3.75 -1.06 4.91
N ALA A 93 -3.92 -0.13 3.99
CA ALA A 93 -3.49 -0.31 2.61
C ALA A 93 -3.43 1.03 1.90
N CYS A 94 -2.68 1.05 0.81
CA CYS A 94 -2.62 2.22 -0.04
C CYS A 94 -2.48 1.78 -1.49
N ALA A 95 -2.86 2.63 -2.41
CA ALA A 95 -2.75 2.36 -3.83
C ALA A 95 -1.80 3.36 -4.46
N VAL A 96 -0.88 2.85 -5.25
CA VAL A 96 -0.02 3.73 -6.05
C VAL A 96 -0.86 4.11 -7.27
N LEU A 97 -1.08 5.38 -7.44
CA LEU A 97 -1.93 5.87 -8.51
C LEU A 97 -1.15 5.99 -9.80
N ASP A 98 -1.85 5.82 -10.89
CA ASP A 98 -1.23 5.89 -12.18
C ASP A 98 -0.61 7.26 -12.37
N ALA A 99 0.63 7.27 -12.76
CA ALA A 99 1.33 8.52 -12.95
C ALA A 99 1.17 8.97 -14.38
N GLU A 100 0.64 10.14 -14.50
CA GLU A 100 0.50 10.65 -15.83
C GLU A 100 1.76 11.29 -16.23
N PHE A 101 2.62 10.65 -16.86
CA PHE A 101 3.87 11.26 -17.27
C PHE A 101 3.95 11.39 -18.75
#